data_051a8b84e8e0c2c5d7da3c45e042ce2e
#
_entry.id   051a8b84e8e0c2c5d7da3c45e042ce2e
#
_cell.length_a   1.000
_cell.length_b   1.000
_cell.length_c   1.000
_cell.angle_alpha   90.00
_cell.angle_beta   90.00
_cell.angle_gamma   90.00
#
_symmetry.space_group_name_H-M   'P 1'
#
loop_
_entity.id
_entity.type
_entity.pdbx_description
1 polymer ?
#
loop_
_entity_poly.entity_id
_entity_poly.type
_entity_poly.pdbx_seq_one_letter_code
_entity_poly.pdbx_strand_id
1 'polypeptide(L)'
;MISKERKEQIIADYGRTEGDTGSPEVQIAILTARINDLTEHFKANPKDHHSRRGLLKMVGQRRGLLAYLKKTDIERYRTLIERLGLRK
;
A
#
# COMPACT_ATOMS: atom_id res chain seq x y z
N MET A 1 3.37 11.72 -6.04
CA MET A 1 2.43 10.68 -6.36
C MET A 1 1.14 10.77 -5.58
N ILE A 2 1.09 10.40 -4.32
CA ILE A 2 -0.14 10.67 -3.57
C ILE A 2 -0.03 12.02 -2.88
N SER A 3 -1.15 12.72 -2.77
CA SER A 3 -1.18 14.02 -2.12
C SER A 3 -1.02 13.86 -0.60
N LYS A 4 -0.67 14.96 0.06
CA LYS A 4 -0.56 14.98 1.52
C LYS A 4 -1.91 14.68 2.17
N GLU A 5 -2.99 15.24 1.63
CA GLU A 5 -4.34 15.02 2.14
C GLU A 5 -4.74 13.54 2.03
N ARG A 6 -4.42 12.91 0.90
CA ARG A 6 -4.73 11.50 0.72
C ARG A 6 -3.94 10.62 1.67
N LYS A 7 -2.66 10.94 1.88
CA LYS A 7 -1.83 10.22 2.84
C LYS A 7 -2.40 10.33 4.25
N GLU A 8 -2.79 11.54 4.65
CA GLU A 8 -3.40 11.79 5.96
C GLU A 8 -4.72 11.01 6.10
N GLN A 9 -5.52 10.93 5.04
CA GLN A 9 -6.76 10.17 5.03
C GLN A 9 -6.50 8.68 5.23
N ILE A 10 -5.47 8.15 4.57
CA ILE A 10 -5.08 6.74 4.72
C ILE A 10 -4.65 6.46 6.16
N ILE A 11 -3.86 7.34 6.73
CA ILE A 11 -3.42 7.19 8.12
C ILE A 11 -4.62 7.18 9.06
N ALA A 12 -5.61 8.06 8.83
CA ALA A 12 -6.82 8.11 9.64
C ALA A 12 -7.65 6.83 9.49
N ASP A 13 -7.77 6.31 8.27
CA ASP A 13 -8.62 5.15 7.97
C ASP A 13 -8.01 3.82 8.42
N TYR A 14 -6.70 3.69 8.34
CA TYR A 14 -6.02 2.41 8.59
C TYR A 14 -5.15 2.40 9.84
N GLY A 15 -4.89 3.56 10.43
CA GLY A 15 -4.10 3.64 11.64
C GLY A 15 -4.80 2.99 12.82
N ARG A 16 -4.04 2.39 13.71
CA ARG A 16 -4.59 1.72 14.91
C ARG A 16 -4.89 2.74 16.01
N THR A 17 -4.16 3.85 15.99
CA THR A 17 -4.37 4.97 16.92
C THR A 17 -4.24 6.25 16.13
N GLU A 18 -4.67 7.35 16.70
CA GLU A 18 -4.54 8.67 16.08
C GLU A 18 -3.06 8.98 15.80
N GLY A 19 -2.78 9.39 14.56
CA GLY A 19 -1.42 9.72 14.16
C GLY A 19 -0.50 8.54 13.89
N ASP A 20 -1.04 7.32 13.88
CA ASP A 20 -0.26 6.12 13.59
C ASP A 20 0.22 6.12 12.14
N THR A 21 1.53 6.22 11.94
CA THR A 21 2.15 6.18 10.62
C THR A 21 3.02 4.95 10.42
N GLY A 22 3.21 4.14 11.46
CA GLY A 22 4.16 3.03 11.45
C GLY A 22 3.58 1.64 11.42
N SER A 23 2.26 1.48 11.60
CA SER A 23 1.68 0.14 11.59
C SER A 23 1.75 -0.50 10.20
N PRO A 24 1.81 -1.83 10.12
CA PRO A 24 1.79 -2.51 8.81
C PRO A 24 0.58 -2.13 7.97
N GLU A 25 -0.59 -1.96 8.58
CA GLU A 25 -1.81 -1.59 7.86
C GLU A 25 -1.66 -0.26 7.14
N VAL A 26 -1.13 0.76 7.83
CA VAL A 26 -0.93 2.07 7.23
C VAL A 26 0.09 2.01 6.10
N GLN A 27 1.21 1.33 6.33
CA GLN A 27 2.26 1.20 5.32
C GLN A 27 1.76 0.48 4.07
N ILE A 28 1.01 -0.61 4.25
CA ILE A 28 0.45 -1.38 3.14
C ILE A 28 -0.56 -0.53 2.36
N ALA A 29 -1.41 0.22 3.07
CA ALA A 29 -2.40 1.09 2.42
C ALA A 29 -1.75 2.20 1.61
N ILE A 30 -0.69 2.83 2.14
CA ILE A 30 0.05 3.87 1.43
C ILE A 30 0.73 3.27 0.18
N LEU A 31 1.38 2.11 0.32
CA LEU A 31 2.00 1.44 -0.82
C LEU A 31 0.97 1.09 -1.88
N THR A 32 -0.20 0.63 -1.48
CA THR A 32 -1.28 0.30 -2.41
C THR A 32 -1.72 1.53 -3.20
N ALA A 33 -1.87 2.68 -2.53
CA ALA A 33 -2.22 3.93 -3.20
C ALA A 33 -1.14 4.34 -4.22
N ARG A 34 0.13 4.25 -3.85
CA ARG A 34 1.25 4.58 -4.74
C ARG A 34 1.33 3.62 -5.93
N ILE A 35 1.11 2.33 -5.69
CA ILE A 35 1.11 1.31 -6.75
C ILE A 35 -0.01 1.61 -7.74
N ASN A 36 -1.19 1.95 -7.26
CA ASN A 36 -2.33 2.29 -8.12
C ASN A 36 -2.04 3.53 -8.96
N ASP A 37 -1.43 4.55 -8.37
CA ASP A 37 -1.06 5.78 -9.10
C ASP A 37 -0.06 5.48 -10.21
N LEU A 38 0.96 4.66 -9.93
CA LEU A 38 1.94 4.27 -10.94
C LEU A 38 1.33 3.41 -12.03
N THR A 39 0.41 2.52 -11.67
CA THR A 39 -0.29 1.69 -12.64
C THR A 39 -1.05 2.57 -13.64
N GLU A 40 -1.73 3.61 -13.15
CA GLU A 40 -2.38 4.58 -14.04
C GLU A 40 -1.39 5.34 -14.90
N HIS A 41 -0.24 5.72 -14.30
CA HIS A 41 0.84 6.40 -15.03
C HIS A 41 1.30 5.59 -16.24
N PHE A 42 1.41 4.27 -16.11
CA PHE A 42 1.91 3.41 -17.19
C PHE A 42 0.93 3.28 -18.35
N LYS A 43 -0.34 3.57 -18.15
CA LYS A 43 -1.32 3.57 -19.25
C LYS A 43 -0.96 4.63 -20.29
N ALA A 44 -0.44 5.77 -19.83
CA ALA A 44 -0.01 6.85 -20.70
C ALA A 44 1.49 6.83 -21.03
N ASN A 45 2.28 6.10 -20.24
CA ASN A 45 3.74 6.09 -20.33
C ASN A 45 4.29 4.66 -20.29
N PRO A 46 3.95 3.80 -21.27
CA PRO A 46 4.31 2.37 -21.20
C PRO A 46 5.81 2.09 -21.31
N LYS A 47 6.60 3.06 -21.76
CA LYS A 47 8.04 2.90 -21.93
C LYS A 47 8.85 3.50 -20.77
N ASP A 48 8.19 3.93 -19.71
CA ASP A 48 8.88 4.50 -18.54
C ASP A 48 9.46 3.37 -17.68
N HIS A 49 10.65 2.92 -18.05
CA HIS A 49 11.32 1.81 -17.36
C HIS A 49 11.80 2.17 -15.96
N HIS A 50 12.11 3.44 -15.74
CA HIS A 50 12.58 3.91 -14.44
C HIS A 50 11.46 3.79 -13.37
N SER A 51 10.27 4.27 -13.71
CA SER A 51 9.11 4.18 -12.81
C SER A 51 8.66 2.73 -12.62
N ARG A 52 8.83 1.89 -13.64
CA ARG A 52 8.51 0.46 -13.54
C ARG A 52 9.36 -0.24 -12.48
N ARG A 53 10.64 0.12 -12.41
CA ARG A 53 11.55 -0.41 -11.39
C ARG A 53 11.08 -0.02 -10.00
N GLY A 54 10.66 1.23 -9.82
CA GLY A 54 10.09 1.73 -8.57
C GLY A 54 8.81 0.98 -8.18
N LEU A 55 7.95 0.70 -9.17
CA LEU A 55 6.73 -0.07 -8.95
C LEU A 55 7.05 -1.48 -8.43
N LEU A 56 8.01 -2.15 -9.03
CA LEU A 56 8.40 -3.50 -8.61
C LEU A 56 8.93 -3.52 -7.18
N LYS A 57 9.69 -2.49 -6.78
CA LYS A 57 10.16 -2.35 -5.41
C LYS A 57 8.99 -2.22 -4.44
N MET A 58 8.01 -1.38 -4.76
CA MET A 58 6.85 -1.17 -3.90
C MET A 58 5.98 -2.42 -3.78
N VAL A 59 5.81 -3.15 -4.87
CA VAL A 59 5.08 -4.42 -4.85
C VAL A 59 5.78 -5.43 -3.93
N GLY A 60 7.12 -5.50 -4.03
CA GLY A 60 7.91 -6.37 -3.15
C GLY A 60 7.81 -5.99 -1.68
N GLN A 61 7.87 -4.70 -1.37
CA GLN A 61 7.71 -4.20 -0.01
C GLN A 61 6.33 -4.54 0.56
N ARG A 62 5.28 -4.30 -0.24
CA ARG A 62 3.91 -4.61 0.18
C ARG A 62 3.75 -6.10 0.46
N ARG A 63 4.29 -6.94 -0.40
CA ARG A 63 4.23 -8.40 -0.23
C ARG A 63 4.90 -8.83 1.08
N GLY A 64 6.06 -8.25 1.39
CA GLY A 64 6.77 -8.54 2.62
C GLY A 64 5.99 -8.13 3.86
N LEU A 65 5.37 -6.92 3.83
CA LEU A 65 4.55 -6.43 4.94
C LEU A 65 3.30 -7.28 5.12
N LEU A 66 2.67 -7.70 4.03
CA LEU A 66 1.50 -8.58 4.09
C LEU A 66 1.85 -9.95 4.67
N ALA A 67 2.99 -10.51 4.28
CA ALA A 67 3.45 -11.78 4.82
C ALA A 67 3.71 -11.68 6.32
N TYR A 68 4.34 -10.59 6.75
CA TYR A 68 4.59 -10.34 8.16
C TYR A 68 3.29 -10.25 8.96
N LEU A 69 2.32 -9.47 8.45
CA LEU A 69 1.03 -9.29 9.11
C LEU A 69 0.26 -10.60 9.19
N LYS A 70 0.26 -11.39 8.12
CA LYS A 70 -0.37 -12.70 8.09
C LYS A 70 0.21 -13.63 9.15
N LYS A 71 1.52 -13.57 9.35
CA LYS A 71 2.21 -14.41 10.33
C LYS A 71 1.92 -13.96 11.76
N THR A 72 1.83 -12.66 11.99
CA THR A 72 1.71 -12.13 13.36
C THR A 72 0.27 -11.94 13.82
N ASP A 73 -0.66 -11.64 12.90
CA ASP A 73 -2.07 -11.43 13.23
C ASP A 73 -2.94 -11.68 12.01
N ILE A 74 -3.41 -12.90 11.88
CA ILE A 74 -4.18 -13.35 10.71
C ILE A 74 -5.50 -12.58 10.54
N GLU A 75 -6.13 -12.18 11.63
CA GLU A 75 -7.42 -11.47 11.54
C GLU A 75 -7.23 -10.06 11.01
N ARG A 76 -6.17 -9.37 11.45
CA ARG A 76 -5.82 -8.06 10.90
C ARG A 76 -5.46 -8.16 9.43
N TYR A 77 -4.76 -9.21 9.04
CA TYR A 77 -4.40 -9.46 7.65
C TYR A 77 -5.66 -9.63 6.78
N ARG A 78 -6.59 -10.46 7.21
CA ARG A 78 -7.83 -10.70 6.47
C ARG A 78 -8.68 -9.45 6.32
N THR A 79 -8.84 -8.69 7.41
CA THR A 79 -9.57 -7.43 7.39
C THR A 79 -8.95 -6.44 6.40
N LEU A 80 -7.62 -6.34 6.42
CA LEU A 80 -6.92 -5.40 5.55
C LEU A 80 -7.04 -5.76 4.08
N ILE A 81 -6.86 -7.05 3.73
CA ILE A 81 -6.98 -7.48 2.34
C ILE A 81 -8.39 -7.20 1.82
N GLU A 82 -9.38 -7.45 2.62
CA GLU A 82 -10.77 -7.21 2.27
C GLU A 82 -11.02 -5.73 2.02
N ARG A 83 -10.54 -4.85 2.92
CA ARG A 83 -10.70 -3.41 2.79
C ARG A 83 -9.99 -2.85 1.56
N LEU A 84 -8.82 -3.37 1.23
CA LEU A 84 -8.02 -2.90 0.09
C LEU A 84 -8.38 -3.60 -1.22
N GLY A 85 -9.21 -4.62 -1.19
CA GLY A 85 -9.57 -5.37 -2.38
C GLY A 85 -8.44 -6.21 -2.94
N LEU A 86 -7.52 -6.64 -2.10
CA LEU A 86 -6.38 -7.45 -2.50
C LEU A 86 -6.74 -8.93 -2.41
N ARG A 87 -6.08 -9.74 -3.22
CA ARG A 87 -6.33 -11.19 -3.20
C ARG A 87 -5.49 -11.92 -2.15
N LYS A 88 -4.35 -11.33 -1.80
CA LYS A 88 -3.45 -11.95 -0.82
C LYS A 88 -2.74 -10.91 -0.04
#